data_294dba5bde4aecfd374c874c358bfe35
#
_entry.id   294dba5bde4aecfd374c874c358bfe35
#
_cell.length_a   1.000
_cell.length_b   1.000
_cell.length_c   1.000
_cell.angle_alpha   90.00
_cell.angle_beta   90.00
_cell.angle_gamma   90.00
#
_symmetry.space_group_name_H-M   'P 1'
#
loop_
_entity.id
_entity.type
_entity.pdbx_description
1 polymer ?
#
loop_
_entity_poly.entity_id
_entity_poly.type
_entity_poly.pdbx_seq_one_letter_code
_entity_poly.pdbx_strand_id
1 'polypeptide(L)'
;YPAVLSRMLGEAYWVKNFGVSARTLLNKGDNPYMNEKAYQDALAFNPNIVVIKLGTNDSKSFNWKYKADFTKDLQTMVDAFKALPSQPKIYLCYPSKAYQTGDNINDDIISKEIIPMIKKVAKKNNLSVIDLHTAMDGMPELFPDKIHPNEAGAKVMAKAVYQSLKK
;
A
#
# COMPACT_ATOMS: atom_id res chain seq x y z
N TYR A 1 1.33 -5.78 -9.84
CA TYR A 1 2.46 -4.94 -10.23
C TYR A 1 3.84 -5.50 -9.82
N PRO A 2 4.00 -6.30 -8.74
CA PRO A 2 5.33 -6.75 -8.30
C PRO A 2 6.13 -7.52 -9.36
N ALA A 3 5.47 -8.39 -10.12
CA ALA A 3 6.14 -9.14 -11.20
C ALA A 3 6.65 -8.22 -12.33
N VAL A 4 5.92 -7.14 -12.65
CA VAL A 4 6.36 -6.12 -13.61
C VAL A 4 7.55 -5.34 -13.05
N LEU A 5 7.47 -4.93 -11.79
CA LEU A 5 8.54 -4.23 -11.08
C LEU A 5 9.84 -5.08 -11.06
N SER A 6 9.72 -6.38 -10.80
CA SER A 6 10.86 -7.30 -10.81
C SER A 6 11.58 -7.29 -12.16
N ARG A 7 10.83 -7.37 -13.27
CA ARG A 7 11.42 -7.28 -14.61
C ARG A 7 12.09 -5.93 -14.89
N MET A 8 11.51 -4.82 -14.39
CA MET A 8 12.08 -3.48 -14.55
C MET A 8 13.37 -3.27 -13.76
N LEU A 9 13.47 -3.87 -12.58
CA LEU A 9 14.63 -3.76 -11.69
C LEU A 9 15.79 -4.67 -12.10
N GLY A 10 15.50 -5.76 -12.83
CA GLY A 10 16.48 -6.72 -13.29
C GLY A 10 17.08 -7.57 -12.16
N GLU A 11 18.19 -8.24 -12.46
CA GLU A 11 18.82 -9.23 -11.57
C GLU A 11 19.46 -8.65 -10.30
N ALA A 12 19.64 -7.32 -10.25
CA ALA A 12 20.19 -6.64 -9.08
C ALA A 12 19.20 -6.62 -7.87
N TYR A 13 17.93 -6.98 -8.11
CA TYR A 13 16.89 -6.96 -7.09
C TYR A 13 16.09 -8.26 -7.05
N TRP A 14 15.94 -8.80 -5.87
CA TRP A 14 15.04 -9.93 -5.62
C TRP A 14 13.70 -9.42 -5.09
N VAL A 15 12.71 -9.28 -5.97
CA VAL A 15 11.38 -8.79 -5.62
C VAL A 15 10.47 -9.94 -5.19
N LYS A 16 9.97 -9.86 -3.97
CA LYS A 16 8.96 -10.78 -3.41
C LYS A 16 7.64 -10.06 -3.20
N ASN A 17 6.55 -10.76 -3.48
CA ASN A 17 5.20 -10.29 -3.23
C ASN A 17 4.61 -11.00 -2.02
N PHE A 18 4.32 -10.24 -0.97
CA PHE A 18 3.63 -10.72 0.23
C PHE A 18 2.23 -10.12 0.36
N GLY A 19 1.73 -9.45 -0.69
CA GLY A 19 0.39 -8.88 -0.71
C GLY A 19 -0.68 -9.96 -0.73
N VAL A 20 -1.75 -9.74 0.04
CA VAL A 20 -2.95 -10.58 0.08
C VAL A 20 -4.15 -9.71 -0.30
N SER A 21 -4.99 -10.19 -1.21
CA SER A 21 -6.17 -9.45 -1.65
C SER A 21 -7.17 -9.23 -0.51
N ALA A 22 -7.93 -8.13 -0.59
CA ALA A 22 -9.01 -7.78 0.32
C ALA A 22 -8.60 -7.52 1.78
N ARG A 23 -7.30 -7.27 2.05
CA ARG A 23 -6.83 -7.03 3.42
C ARG A 23 -6.88 -5.56 3.80
N THR A 24 -7.12 -5.31 5.10
CA THR A 24 -7.10 -3.99 5.73
C THR A 24 -5.78 -3.74 6.44
N LEU A 25 -5.40 -2.47 6.57
CA LEU A 25 -4.37 -2.04 7.50
C LEU A 25 -4.92 -2.07 8.94
N LEU A 26 -6.17 -1.61 9.12
CA LEU A 26 -6.86 -1.61 10.40
C LEU A 26 -6.93 -3.01 11.00
N ASN A 27 -6.41 -3.18 12.21
CA ASN A 27 -6.47 -4.43 12.96
C ASN A 27 -7.89 -4.81 13.40
N LYS A 28 -8.80 -3.84 13.45
CA LYS A 28 -10.24 -4.05 13.70
C LYS A 28 -11.07 -4.16 12.42
N GLY A 29 -10.43 -4.13 11.26
CA GLY A 29 -11.11 -4.34 9.98
C GLY A 29 -11.57 -5.78 9.79
N ASP A 30 -12.30 -6.02 8.70
CA ASP A 30 -12.85 -7.35 8.38
C ASP A 30 -11.78 -8.42 8.11
N ASN A 31 -10.65 -8.01 7.55
CA ASN A 31 -9.55 -8.91 7.17
C ASN A 31 -8.18 -8.25 7.43
N PRO A 32 -7.70 -8.17 8.67
CA PRO A 32 -6.45 -7.47 8.99
C PRO A 32 -5.22 -8.15 8.37
N TYR A 33 -4.41 -7.40 7.63
CA TYR A 33 -3.19 -7.93 7.01
C TYR A 33 -2.17 -8.42 8.05
N MET A 34 -2.08 -7.76 9.21
CA MET A 34 -1.16 -8.16 10.27
C MET A 34 -1.48 -9.53 10.91
N ASN A 35 -2.68 -10.08 10.66
CA ASN A 35 -3.04 -11.44 11.07
C ASN A 35 -2.67 -12.51 10.03
N GLU A 36 -2.21 -12.11 8.83
CA GLU A 36 -1.89 -13.04 7.76
C GLU A 36 -0.50 -13.68 7.95
N LYS A 37 -0.40 -14.95 7.56
CA LYS A 37 0.91 -15.61 7.44
C LYS A 37 1.85 -14.85 6.52
N ALA A 38 1.34 -14.25 5.44
CA ALA A 38 2.11 -13.44 4.51
C ALA A 38 2.81 -12.25 5.18
N TYR A 39 2.22 -11.65 6.21
CA TYR A 39 2.87 -10.59 6.99
C TYR A 39 4.05 -11.15 7.80
N GLN A 40 3.87 -12.30 8.46
CA GLN A 40 4.96 -12.97 9.19
C GLN A 40 6.08 -13.39 8.24
N ASP A 41 5.73 -13.92 7.07
CA ASP A 41 6.70 -14.31 6.03
C ASP A 41 7.47 -13.09 5.49
N ALA A 42 6.81 -11.93 5.36
CA ALA A 42 7.44 -10.67 4.95
C ALA A 42 8.47 -10.18 5.98
N LEU A 43 8.16 -10.29 7.28
CA LEU A 43 9.11 -9.98 8.35
C LEU A 43 10.27 -10.97 8.36
N ALA A 44 9.98 -12.28 8.27
CA ALA A 44 11.01 -13.33 8.24
C ALA A 44 11.93 -13.26 7.02
N PHE A 45 11.44 -12.71 5.91
CA PHE A 45 12.24 -12.46 4.69
C PHE A 45 13.38 -11.45 4.94
N ASN A 46 13.25 -10.61 5.96
CA ASN A 46 14.25 -9.61 6.35
C ASN A 46 14.72 -8.73 5.18
N PRO A 47 13.80 -8.02 4.50
CA PRO A 47 14.09 -7.30 3.27
C PRO A 47 14.99 -6.09 3.50
N ASN A 48 15.72 -5.64 2.45
CA ASN A 48 16.44 -4.35 2.47
C ASN A 48 15.55 -3.18 2.06
N ILE A 49 14.46 -3.45 1.34
CA ILE A 49 13.49 -2.45 0.90
C ILE A 49 12.08 -3.01 1.13
N VAL A 50 11.22 -2.19 1.72
CA VAL A 50 9.80 -2.53 1.94
C VAL A 50 8.92 -1.49 1.27
N VAL A 51 7.93 -1.95 0.52
CA VAL A 51 6.90 -1.09 -0.08
C VAL A 51 5.54 -1.52 0.50
N ILE A 52 4.93 -0.66 1.31
CA ILE A 52 3.65 -0.91 1.97
C ILE A 52 2.54 -0.21 1.20
N LYS A 53 1.59 -1.00 0.66
CA LYS A 53 0.39 -0.52 -0.03
C LYS A 53 -0.85 -1.14 0.59
N LEU A 54 -1.42 -0.47 1.57
CA LEU A 54 -2.67 -0.82 2.26
C LEU A 54 -3.55 0.43 2.40
N GLY A 55 -4.81 0.26 2.78
CA GLY A 55 -5.75 1.34 3.00
C GLY A 55 -6.97 1.33 2.07
N THR A 56 -6.89 0.67 0.90
CA THR A 56 -8.03 0.59 -0.01
C THR A 56 -9.24 -0.08 0.65
N ASN A 57 -9.07 -1.25 1.26
CA ASN A 57 -10.16 -1.99 1.91
C ASN A 57 -10.63 -1.34 3.22
N ASP A 58 -9.78 -0.55 3.82
CA ASP A 58 -10.11 0.25 5.01
C ASP A 58 -11.20 1.29 4.71
N SER A 59 -11.30 1.76 3.47
CA SER A 59 -12.28 2.76 3.04
C SER A 59 -13.72 2.26 3.01
N LYS A 60 -13.97 0.95 3.15
CA LYS A 60 -15.33 0.41 3.31
C LYS A 60 -15.97 0.96 4.57
N SER A 61 -17.25 1.35 4.52
CA SER A 61 -17.93 2.02 5.63
C SER A 61 -17.85 1.25 6.95
N PHE A 62 -18.00 -0.07 6.89
CA PHE A 62 -17.96 -0.94 8.07
C PHE A 62 -16.53 -1.14 8.64
N ASN A 63 -15.48 -0.87 7.88
CA ASN A 63 -14.09 -0.84 8.36
C ASN A 63 -13.74 0.57 8.86
N TRP A 64 -14.15 1.61 8.12
CA TRP A 64 -13.75 2.98 8.40
C TRP A 64 -14.33 3.55 9.70
N LYS A 65 -15.35 2.90 10.28
CA LYS A 65 -15.79 3.22 11.64
C LYS A 65 -14.69 3.13 12.70
N TYR A 66 -13.62 2.37 12.41
CA TYR A 66 -12.45 2.24 13.29
C TYR A 66 -11.29 3.18 12.90
N LYS A 67 -11.53 4.21 12.09
CA LYS A 67 -10.52 5.13 11.57
C LYS A 67 -9.60 5.76 12.61
N ALA A 68 -10.04 5.89 13.84
CA ALA A 68 -9.24 6.42 14.93
C ALA A 68 -7.97 5.60 15.20
N ASP A 69 -7.98 4.31 14.86
CA ASP A 69 -6.84 3.41 15.04
C ASP A 69 -5.88 3.38 13.84
N PHE A 70 -6.26 3.95 12.68
CA PHE A 70 -5.52 3.78 11.43
C PHE A 70 -4.05 4.21 11.51
N THR A 71 -3.78 5.41 12.05
CA THR A 71 -2.40 5.91 12.18
C THR A 71 -1.58 5.09 13.17
N LYS A 72 -2.21 4.58 14.22
CA LYS A 72 -1.56 3.71 15.22
C LYS A 72 -1.20 2.36 14.59
N ASP A 73 -2.14 1.75 13.86
CA ASP A 73 -1.91 0.45 13.23
C ASP A 73 -0.83 0.54 12.14
N LEU A 74 -0.82 1.63 11.33
CA LEU A 74 0.24 1.89 10.37
C LEU A 74 1.60 2.10 11.06
N GLN A 75 1.64 2.84 12.17
CA GLN A 75 2.87 3.02 12.94
C GLN A 75 3.39 1.68 13.46
N THR A 76 2.50 0.83 13.99
CA THR A 76 2.87 -0.52 14.47
C THR A 76 3.53 -1.35 13.38
N MET A 77 2.98 -1.33 12.16
CA MET A 77 3.57 -2.04 11.01
C MET A 77 4.94 -1.45 10.62
N VAL A 78 5.06 -0.13 10.58
CA VAL A 78 6.33 0.56 10.30
C VAL A 78 7.39 0.19 11.33
N ASP A 79 7.03 0.21 12.62
CA ASP A 79 7.95 -0.12 13.72
C ASP A 79 8.42 -1.57 13.65
N ALA A 80 7.54 -2.51 13.28
CA ALA A 80 7.90 -3.90 13.10
C ALA A 80 8.96 -4.10 11.99
N PHE A 81 8.81 -3.42 10.84
CA PHE A 81 9.82 -3.46 9.79
C PHE A 81 11.11 -2.73 10.18
N LYS A 82 11.03 -1.60 10.87
CA LYS A 82 12.22 -0.88 11.36
C LYS A 82 13.05 -1.69 12.35
N ALA A 83 12.42 -2.58 13.11
CA ALA A 83 13.09 -3.43 14.08
C ALA A 83 13.86 -4.61 13.46
N LEU A 84 13.72 -4.84 12.15
CA LEU A 84 14.41 -5.93 11.47
C LEU A 84 15.93 -5.70 11.42
N PRO A 85 16.76 -6.77 11.50
CA PRO A 85 18.21 -6.67 11.40
C PRO A 85 18.71 -5.98 10.13
N SER A 86 17.97 -6.12 9.01
CA SER A 86 18.27 -5.47 7.73
C SER A 86 18.11 -3.96 7.75
N GLN A 87 17.38 -3.40 8.74
CA GLN A 87 17.03 -1.97 8.80
C GLN A 87 16.53 -1.42 7.44
N PRO A 88 15.43 -1.95 6.91
CA PRO A 88 15.02 -1.71 5.54
C PRO A 88 14.68 -0.26 5.26
N LYS A 89 14.94 0.20 4.03
CA LYS A 89 14.35 1.43 3.51
C LYS A 89 12.85 1.19 3.28
N ILE A 90 12.00 1.94 3.98
CA ILE A 90 10.54 1.75 3.94
C ILE A 90 9.91 2.85 3.10
N TYR A 91 9.03 2.44 2.18
CA TYR A 91 8.19 3.32 1.38
C TYR A 91 6.73 3.07 1.72
N LEU A 92 5.98 4.13 2.00
CA LEU A 92 4.53 4.08 2.13
C LEU A 92 3.88 4.49 0.82
N CYS A 93 2.95 3.68 0.31
CA CYS A 93 2.16 4.07 -0.86
C CYS A 93 0.86 4.73 -0.42
N TYR A 94 0.46 5.80 -1.11
CA TYR A 94 -0.95 6.14 -1.14
C TYR A 94 -1.69 5.04 -1.94
N PRO A 95 -2.89 4.60 -1.49
CA PRO A 95 -3.69 3.67 -2.27
C PRO A 95 -3.93 4.20 -3.69
N SER A 96 -4.02 3.29 -4.67
CA SER A 96 -4.41 3.69 -6.02
C SER A 96 -5.80 4.31 -6.03
N LYS A 97 -6.05 5.16 -7.02
CA LYS A 97 -7.38 5.72 -7.29
C LYS A 97 -8.42 4.60 -7.35
N ALA A 98 -9.58 4.82 -6.74
CA ALA A 98 -10.78 4.02 -6.98
C ALA A 98 -11.80 4.90 -7.72
N TYR A 99 -12.41 4.36 -8.76
CA TYR A 99 -13.36 5.11 -9.59
C TYR A 99 -14.79 4.89 -9.12
N GLN A 100 -14.95 4.85 -7.80
CA GLN A 100 -16.25 4.75 -7.14
C GLN A 100 -16.24 5.34 -5.73
N THR A 101 -17.44 5.63 -5.24
CA THR A 101 -17.74 6.06 -3.87
C THR A 101 -18.90 5.23 -3.33
N GLY A 102 -19.19 5.31 -2.05
CA GLY A 102 -20.29 4.57 -1.39
C GLY A 102 -19.80 3.71 -0.25
N ASP A 103 -20.61 2.70 0.15
CA ASP A 103 -20.35 1.87 1.32
C ASP A 103 -19.26 0.82 1.14
N ASN A 104 -18.99 0.46 -0.11
CA ASN A 104 -17.86 -0.39 -0.47
C ASN A 104 -16.59 0.45 -0.56
N ILE A 105 -15.61 0.08 -1.40
CA ILE A 105 -14.41 0.91 -1.61
C ILE A 105 -14.84 2.34 -1.98
N ASN A 106 -14.29 3.32 -1.27
CA ASN A 106 -14.73 4.71 -1.35
C ASN A 106 -13.53 5.63 -1.55
N ASP A 107 -13.43 6.22 -2.76
CA ASP A 107 -12.32 7.10 -3.11
C ASP A 107 -12.34 8.44 -2.35
N ASP A 108 -13.49 8.93 -1.93
CA ASP A 108 -13.57 10.12 -1.08
C ASP A 108 -12.90 9.89 0.28
N ILE A 109 -13.12 8.72 0.88
CA ILE A 109 -12.45 8.33 2.12
C ILE A 109 -10.94 8.14 1.88
N ILE A 110 -10.57 7.48 0.78
CA ILE A 110 -9.16 7.29 0.42
C ILE A 110 -8.46 8.63 0.29
N SER A 111 -8.99 9.52 -0.54
CA SER A 111 -8.32 10.79 -0.88
C SER A 111 -8.35 11.80 0.25
N LYS A 112 -9.49 11.92 0.96
CA LYS A 112 -9.72 12.99 1.94
C LYS A 112 -9.30 12.62 3.36
N GLU A 113 -9.24 11.31 3.70
CA GLU A 113 -8.95 10.87 5.07
C GLU A 113 -7.74 9.92 5.14
N ILE A 114 -7.68 8.83 4.36
CA ILE A 114 -6.62 7.82 4.44
C ILE A 114 -5.26 8.40 3.99
N ILE A 115 -5.21 9.05 2.84
CA ILE A 115 -3.98 9.65 2.31
C ILE A 115 -3.36 10.66 3.29
N PRO A 116 -4.11 11.62 3.86
CA PRO A 116 -3.58 12.50 4.90
C PRO A 116 -3.01 11.76 6.13
N MET A 117 -3.64 10.65 6.55
CA MET A 117 -3.14 9.85 7.67
C MET A 117 -1.84 9.12 7.33
N ILE A 118 -1.73 8.54 6.12
CA ILE A 118 -0.48 7.92 5.64
C ILE A 118 0.63 8.99 5.57
N LYS A 119 0.34 10.16 5.02
CA LYS A 119 1.28 11.28 4.93
C LYS A 119 1.79 11.70 6.31
N LYS A 120 0.91 11.75 7.31
CA LYS A 120 1.26 12.07 8.70
C LYS A 120 2.27 11.06 9.27
N VAL A 121 2.02 9.75 9.10
CA VAL A 121 2.92 8.69 9.57
C VAL A 121 4.24 8.73 8.80
N ALA A 122 4.22 8.92 7.49
CA ALA A 122 5.43 9.05 6.68
C ALA A 122 6.31 10.20 7.17
N LYS A 123 5.71 11.39 7.36
CA LYS A 123 6.43 12.58 7.85
C LYS A 123 7.03 12.35 9.23
N LYS A 124 6.25 11.79 10.18
CA LYS A 124 6.72 11.49 11.55
C LYS A 124 7.94 10.58 11.55
N ASN A 125 8.01 9.64 10.61
CA ASN A 125 9.03 8.60 10.52
C ASN A 125 10.14 8.91 9.51
N ASN A 126 10.10 10.06 8.84
CA ASN A 126 11.00 10.43 7.75
C ASN A 126 11.05 9.38 6.63
N LEU A 127 9.87 8.86 6.24
CA LEU A 127 9.73 7.85 5.19
C LEU A 127 9.35 8.48 3.85
N SER A 128 9.82 7.88 2.77
CA SER A 128 9.42 8.24 1.42
C SER A 128 7.99 7.76 1.12
N VAL A 129 7.27 8.56 0.35
CA VAL A 129 5.92 8.23 -0.12
C VAL A 129 5.94 7.98 -1.62
N ILE A 130 5.17 6.97 -2.06
CA ILE A 130 4.87 6.69 -3.46
C ILE A 130 3.40 7.04 -3.70
N ASP A 131 3.14 8.09 -4.45
CA ASP A 131 1.78 8.56 -4.74
C ASP A 131 1.18 7.77 -5.92
N LEU A 132 0.58 6.63 -5.62
CA LEU A 132 -0.13 5.81 -6.61
C LEU A 132 -1.51 6.39 -6.92
N HIS A 133 -2.09 7.20 -6.03
CA HIS A 133 -3.39 7.82 -6.27
C HIS A 133 -3.33 8.82 -7.44
N THR A 134 -2.39 9.76 -7.36
CA THR A 134 -2.18 10.73 -8.43
C THR A 134 -1.62 10.07 -9.70
N ALA A 135 -0.73 9.10 -9.57
CA ALA A 135 -0.14 8.39 -10.72
C ALA A 135 -1.18 7.66 -11.58
N MET A 136 -2.33 7.35 -11.03
CA MET A 136 -3.41 6.60 -11.70
C MET A 136 -4.71 7.43 -11.85
N ASP A 137 -4.68 8.72 -11.53
CA ASP A 137 -5.83 9.60 -11.72
C ASP A 137 -6.06 9.88 -13.21
N GLY A 138 -7.33 10.03 -13.61
CA GLY A 138 -7.73 10.27 -14.99
C GLY A 138 -7.61 9.03 -15.92
N MET A 139 -7.45 7.82 -15.37
CA MET A 139 -7.27 6.58 -16.13
C MET A 139 -8.33 5.50 -15.80
N PRO A 140 -9.65 5.83 -15.86
CA PRO A 140 -10.70 4.86 -15.47
C PRO A 140 -10.70 3.60 -16.34
N GLU A 141 -10.25 3.67 -17.58
CA GLU A 141 -10.14 2.53 -18.49
C GLU A 141 -9.15 1.46 -18.01
N LEU A 142 -8.25 1.80 -17.11
CA LEU A 142 -7.33 0.85 -16.49
C LEU A 142 -7.95 0.05 -15.33
N PHE A 143 -9.19 0.35 -14.95
CA PHE A 143 -9.90 -0.24 -13.81
C PHE A 143 -11.25 -0.85 -14.25
N PRO A 144 -11.26 -2.08 -14.79
CA PRO A 144 -12.48 -2.69 -15.33
C PRO A 144 -13.63 -2.79 -14.33
N ASP A 145 -13.30 -3.00 -13.04
CA ASP A 145 -14.26 -3.06 -11.93
C ASP A 145 -14.27 -1.78 -11.07
N LYS A 146 -13.66 -0.70 -11.56
CA LYS A 146 -13.48 0.60 -10.87
C LYS A 146 -12.55 0.59 -9.66
N ILE A 147 -11.98 -0.55 -9.30
CA ILE A 147 -11.13 -0.71 -8.09
C ILE A 147 -9.77 -1.32 -8.43
N HIS A 148 -9.78 -2.42 -9.19
CA HIS A 148 -8.57 -3.19 -9.45
C HIS A 148 -7.99 -2.83 -10.82
N PRO A 149 -6.70 -2.42 -10.86
CA PRO A 149 -6.05 -2.13 -12.12
C PRO A 149 -5.85 -3.40 -12.94
N ASN A 150 -6.10 -3.32 -14.25
CA ASN A 150 -5.76 -4.33 -15.22
C ASN A 150 -4.23 -4.41 -15.44
N GLU A 151 -3.77 -5.20 -16.43
CA GLU A 151 -2.35 -5.35 -16.72
C GLU A 151 -1.66 -4.01 -17.05
N ALA A 152 -2.32 -3.15 -17.84
CA ALA A 152 -1.78 -1.83 -18.18
C ALA A 152 -1.67 -0.94 -16.94
N GLY A 153 -2.68 -0.94 -16.06
CA GLY A 153 -2.65 -0.25 -14.77
C GLY A 153 -1.56 -0.79 -13.84
N ALA A 154 -1.34 -2.11 -13.82
CA ALA A 154 -0.24 -2.72 -13.08
C ALA A 154 1.14 -2.24 -13.57
N LYS A 155 1.30 -1.96 -14.87
CA LYS A 155 2.52 -1.37 -15.44
C LYS A 155 2.72 0.08 -14.97
N VAL A 156 1.66 0.87 -14.92
CA VAL A 156 1.70 2.26 -14.39
C VAL A 156 2.15 2.25 -12.92
N MET A 157 1.55 1.38 -12.09
CA MET A 157 1.96 1.22 -10.69
C MET A 157 3.43 0.81 -10.56
N ALA A 158 3.87 -0.19 -11.32
CA ALA A 158 5.25 -0.65 -11.29
C ALA A 158 6.24 0.46 -11.67
N LYS A 159 5.91 1.28 -12.67
CA LYS A 159 6.71 2.43 -13.08
C LYS A 159 6.83 3.48 -11.97
N ALA A 160 5.74 3.80 -11.29
CA ALA A 160 5.75 4.76 -10.18
C ALA A 160 6.62 4.27 -9.02
N VAL A 161 6.52 2.98 -8.66
CA VAL A 161 7.38 2.36 -7.65
C VAL A 161 8.84 2.38 -8.11
N TYR A 162 9.13 1.92 -9.32
CA TYR A 162 10.48 1.90 -9.88
C TYR A 162 11.16 3.27 -9.83
N GLN A 163 10.46 4.32 -10.27
CA GLN A 163 10.98 5.70 -10.25
C GLN A 163 11.28 6.19 -8.83
N SER A 164 10.49 5.77 -7.85
CA SER A 164 10.71 6.13 -6.44
C SER A 164 11.91 5.40 -5.83
N LEU A 165 12.18 4.16 -6.25
CA LEU A 165 13.32 3.37 -5.77
C LEU A 165 14.66 3.86 -6.35
N LYS A 166 14.65 4.58 -7.48
CA LYS A 166 15.86 5.10 -8.15
C LYS A 166 16.29 6.50 -7.69
N LYS A 167 15.45 7.14 -6.86
CA LYS A 167 15.77 8.41 -6.18
C LYS A 167 16.52 8.15 -4.87
#